data_3dcad8e3412b138f99aff9bcfe4176b8
#
_entry.id   3dcad8e3412b138f99aff9bcfe4176b8
#
_cell.length_a   1.000
_cell.length_b   1.000
_cell.length_c   1.000
_cell.angle_alpha   90.00
_cell.angle_beta   90.00
_cell.angle_gamma   90.00
#
_symmetry.space_group_name_H-M   'P 1'
#
loop_
_entity.id
_entity.type
_entity.pdbx_description
1 polymer ?
#
loop_
_entity_poly.entity_id
_entity_poly.type
_entity_poly.pdbx_seq_one_letter_code
_entity_poly.pdbx_strand_id
1 'polypeptide(L)'
;MNTIITFSDWISLISLLLAIISFVFSKRTRKKLDKQQLEINAYMLSNLKEAEINKKKANIEGEIISSKIMRIHNKGDSQANNVDFTINNGNSVFFIGKQKSYDILAGNHIDINFQLLSEITSQYTVIFTWDDESSKNQYKEQN
;
A
#
# COMPACT_ATOMS: atom_id res chain seq x y z
N MET A 1 18.01 -29.43 -71.37
CA MET A 1 18.48 -30.14 -70.09
C MET A 1 17.26 -30.30 -69.19
N ASN A 2 16.61 -31.47 -69.21
CA ASN A 2 15.47 -31.73 -68.32
C ASN A 2 16.04 -32.21 -66.97
N THR A 3 16.02 -31.32 -66.00
CA THR A 3 16.34 -31.69 -64.62
C THR A 3 15.18 -32.53 -64.07
N ILE A 4 15.43 -33.86 -63.95
CA ILE A 4 14.47 -34.76 -63.30
C ILE A 4 14.51 -34.42 -61.79
N ILE A 5 13.46 -33.81 -61.26
CA ILE A 5 13.30 -33.56 -59.83
C ILE A 5 13.22 -34.90 -59.14
N THR A 6 14.18 -35.20 -58.26
CA THR A 6 14.28 -36.44 -57.51
C THR A 6 13.41 -36.38 -56.23
N PHE A 7 13.05 -37.52 -55.68
CA PHE A 7 12.30 -37.62 -54.44
C PHE A 7 13.03 -36.86 -53.28
N SER A 8 14.36 -36.86 -53.32
CA SER A 8 15.21 -36.12 -52.36
C SER A 8 14.99 -34.61 -52.44
N ASP A 9 14.76 -34.07 -53.66
CA ASP A 9 14.51 -32.61 -53.84
C ASP A 9 13.19 -32.17 -53.23
N TRP A 10 12.16 -33.04 -53.28
CA TRP A 10 10.87 -32.79 -52.61
C TRP A 10 11.00 -32.80 -51.11
N ILE A 11 11.76 -33.72 -50.51
CA ILE A 11 12.02 -33.77 -49.07
C ILE A 11 12.72 -32.49 -48.60
N SER A 12 13.71 -32.05 -49.37
CA SER A 12 14.47 -30.83 -49.10
C SER A 12 13.58 -29.58 -49.14
N LEU A 13 12.69 -29.51 -50.10
CA LEU A 13 11.74 -28.38 -50.24
C LEU A 13 10.77 -28.35 -49.05
N ILE A 14 10.20 -29.46 -48.66
CA ILE A 14 9.30 -29.58 -47.49
C ILE A 14 10.02 -29.19 -46.21
N SER A 15 11.24 -29.66 -46.01
CA SER A 15 12.07 -29.32 -44.84
C SER A 15 12.36 -27.81 -44.78
N LEU A 16 12.63 -27.18 -45.91
CA LEU A 16 12.84 -25.72 -45.98
C LEU A 16 11.57 -24.97 -45.61
N LEU A 17 10.40 -25.38 -46.09
CA LEU A 17 9.13 -24.76 -45.76
C LEU A 17 8.82 -24.87 -44.25
N LEU A 18 9.02 -26.05 -43.67
CA LEU A 18 8.83 -26.24 -42.22
C LEU A 18 9.78 -25.37 -41.42
N ALA A 19 11.03 -25.22 -41.82
CA ALA A 19 11.98 -24.33 -41.17
C ALA A 19 11.53 -22.87 -41.19
N ILE A 20 11.03 -22.39 -42.33
CA ILE A 20 10.52 -21.02 -42.45
C ILE A 20 9.30 -20.80 -41.56
N ILE A 21 8.35 -21.76 -41.56
CA ILE A 21 7.16 -21.69 -40.72
C ILE A 21 7.56 -21.64 -39.24
N SER A 22 8.43 -22.53 -38.83
CA SER A 22 8.95 -22.60 -37.41
C SER A 22 9.62 -21.30 -37.01
N PHE A 23 10.40 -20.70 -37.88
CA PHE A 23 11.07 -19.41 -37.64
C PHE A 23 10.06 -18.27 -37.45
N VAL A 24 9.05 -18.20 -38.31
CA VAL A 24 8.00 -17.17 -38.19
C VAL A 24 7.21 -17.34 -36.88
N PHE A 25 6.83 -18.57 -36.52
CA PHE A 25 6.15 -18.88 -35.28
C PHE A 25 6.99 -18.50 -34.06
N SER A 26 8.26 -18.90 -34.06
CA SER A 26 9.22 -18.58 -32.98
C SER A 26 9.32 -17.06 -32.79
N LYS A 27 9.46 -16.31 -33.88
CA LYS A 27 9.56 -14.84 -33.83
C LYS A 27 8.28 -14.17 -33.29
N ARG A 28 7.10 -14.68 -33.67
CA ARG A 28 5.82 -14.18 -33.15
C ARG A 28 5.65 -14.50 -31.66
N THR A 29 5.99 -15.71 -31.26
CA THR A 29 5.92 -16.16 -29.85
C THR A 29 6.86 -15.34 -28.97
N ARG A 30 8.11 -15.11 -29.41
CA ARG A 30 9.05 -14.25 -28.67
C ARG A 30 8.51 -12.85 -28.47
N LYS A 31 7.99 -12.19 -29.51
CA LYS A 31 7.39 -10.85 -29.37
C LYS A 31 6.22 -10.82 -28.37
N LYS A 32 5.40 -11.88 -28.34
CA LYS A 32 4.30 -11.98 -27.38
C LYS A 32 4.81 -12.15 -25.95
N LEU A 33 5.82 -13.01 -25.77
CA LEU A 33 6.46 -13.22 -24.46
C LEU A 33 7.16 -11.96 -23.96
N ASP A 34 7.89 -11.25 -24.82
CA ASP A 34 8.56 -10.00 -24.45
C ASP A 34 7.54 -8.95 -23.97
N LYS A 35 6.40 -8.84 -24.69
CA LYS A 35 5.33 -7.92 -24.29
C LYS A 35 4.73 -8.29 -22.91
N GLN A 36 4.43 -9.57 -22.69
CA GLN A 36 3.92 -10.07 -21.41
C GLN A 36 4.94 -9.84 -20.30
N GLN A 37 6.23 -10.07 -20.56
CA GLN A 37 7.29 -9.84 -19.58
C GLN A 37 7.39 -8.36 -19.19
N LEU A 38 7.25 -7.43 -20.14
CA LEU A 38 7.23 -6.00 -19.86
C LEU A 38 6.03 -5.61 -19.00
N GLU A 39 4.85 -6.15 -19.28
CA GLU A 39 3.63 -5.89 -18.50
C GLU A 39 3.78 -6.42 -17.05
N ILE A 40 4.31 -7.64 -16.88
CA ILE A 40 4.57 -8.23 -15.56
C ILE A 40 5.59 -7.39 -14.79
N ASN A 41 6.69 -7.00 -15.43
CA ASN A 41 7.73 -6.20 -14.79
C ASN A 41 7.20 -4.81 -14.36
N ALA A 42 6.36 -4.18 -15.21
CA ALA A 42 5.73 -2.91 -14.86
C ALA A 42 4.78 -3.04 -13.66
N TYR A 43 3.98 -4.09 -13.62
CA TYR A 43 3.11 -4.39 -12.49
C TYR A 43 3.89 -4.67 -11.20
N MET A 44 4.94 -5.50 -11.26
CA MET A 44 5.80 -5.76 -10.11
C MET A 44 6.46 -4.47 -9.59
N LEU A 45 6.95 -3.62 -10.49
CA LEU A 45 7.58 -2.36 -10.11
C LEU A 45 6.58 -1.41 -9.42
N SER A 46 5.33 -1.34 -9.90
CA SER A 46 4.29 -0.52 -9.27
C SER A 46 3.95 -1.03 -7.86
N ASN A 47 3.81 -2.35 -7.69
CA ASN A 47 3.53 -2.96 -6.39
C ASN A 47 4.69 -2.75 -5.39
N LEU A 48 5.94 -2.86 -5.84
CA LEU A 48 7.10 -2.60 -4.99
C LEU A 48 7.16 -1.13 -4.55
N LYS A 49 6.88 -0.19 -5.45
CA LYS A 49 6.81 1.24 -5.10
C LYS A 49 5.69 1.53 -4.10
N GLU A 50 4.51 0.94 -4.31
CA GLU A 50 3.39 1.10 -3.38
C GLU A 50 3.70 0.51 -2.00
N ALA A 51 4.30 -0.69 -1.95
CA ALA A 51 4.74 -1.31 -0.70
C ALA A 51 5.81 -0.46 0.01
N GLU A 52 6.74 0.15 -0.72
CA GLU A 52 7.75 1.04 -0.16
C GLU A 52 7.12 2.32 0.42
N ILE A 53 6.15 2.91 -0.29
CA ILE A 53 5.41 4.08 0.20
C ILE A 53 4.61 3.72 1.46
N ASN A 54 3.96 2.57 1.49
CA ASN A 54 3.18 2.14 2.65
C ASN A 54 4.05 1.90 3.89
N LYS A 55 5.28 1.38 3.72
CA LYS A 55 6.25 1.26 4.83
C LYS A 55 6.65 2.58 5.46
N LYS A 56 6.45 3.70 4.78
CA LYS A 56 6.72 5.05 5.27
C LYS A 56 5.52 5.72 5.93
N LYS A 57 4.38 5.03 6.01
CA LYS A 57 3.15 5.58 6.60
C LYS A 57 2.96 5.12 8.03
N ALA A 58 2.64 6.08 8.89
CA ALA A 58 2.04 5.82 10.17
C ALA A 58 0.51 5.68 10.02
N ASN A 59 -0.12 4.94 10.92
CA ASN A 59 -1.59 4.81 10.99
C ASN A 59 -2.04 4.96 12.43
N ILE A 60 -2.55 6.14 12.76
CA ILE A 60 -2.99 6.47 14.13
C ILE A 60 -4.44 6.04 14.31
N GLU A 61 -4.70 5.34 15.42
CA GLU A 61 -6.03 4.93 15.84
C GLU A 61 -6.20 5.12 17.35
N GLY A 62 -7.38 5.57 17.76
CA GLY A 62 -7.75 5.70 19.16
C GLY A 62 -8.69 4.58 19.59
N GLU A 63 -8.53 4.11 20.83
CA GLU A 63 -9.40 3.11 21.45
C GLU A 63 -9.66 3.50 22.91
N ILE A 64 -10.91 3.42 23.35
CA ILE A 64 -11.26 3.62 24.73
C ILE A 64 -11.07 2.30 25.48
N ILE A 65 -10.03 2.24 26.31
CA ILE A 65 -9.70 1.05 27.11
C ILE A 65 -10.55 0.97 28.37
N SER A 66 -10.86 2.13 28.95
CA SER A 66 -11.68 2.22 30.14
C SER A 66 -12.44 3.56 30.18
N SER A 67 -13.30 3.74 31.17
CA SER A 67 -14.04 5.01 31.37
C SER A 67 -13.15 6.24 31.60
N LYS A 68 -11.83 6.05 31.72
CA LYS A 68 -10.88 7.14 32.03
C LYS A 68 -9.61 7.12 31.17
N ILE A 69 -9.46 6.12 30.30
CA ILE A 69 -8.24 5.93 29.50
C ILE A 69 -8.59 5.75 28.03
N MET A 70 -8.05 6.63 27.21
CA MET A 70 -8.00 6.50 25.76
C MET A 70 -6.58 6.09 25.37
N ARG A 71 -6.46 5.02 24.62
CA ARG A 71 -5.22 4.53 24.04
C ARG A 71 -5.11 4.99 22.59
N ILE A 72 -3.98 5.57 22.24
CA ILE A 72 -3.67 5.98 20.88
C ILE A 72 -2.58 5.06 20.36
N HIS A 73 -2.89 4.25 19.33
CA HIS A 73 -1.98 3.32 18.69
C HIS A 73 -1.45 3.89 17.39
N ASN A 74 -0.19 3.61 17.10
CA ASN A 74 0.34 3.67 15.74
C ASN A 74 0.40 2.26 15.15
N LYS A 75 -0.59 1.89 14.36
CA LYS A 75 -0.68 0.59 13.65
C LYS A 75 0.07 0.58 12.31
N GLY A 76 0.74 1.67 11.95
CA GLY A 76 1.54 1.77 10.73
C GLY A 76 2.95 1.26 10.91
N ASP A 77 3.69 1.22 9.79
CA ASP A 77 5.06 0.72 9.72
C ASP A 77 6.12 1.82 9.93
N SER A 78 5.71 3.09 10.00
CA SER A 78 6.57 4.25 10.24
C SER A 78 6.24 4.91 11.58
N GLN A 79 7.21 5.65 12.12
CA GLN A 79 6.98 6.50 13.30
C GLN A 79 6.00 7.63 12.95
N ALA A 80 5.06 7.89 13.84
CA ALA A 80 4.22 9.07 13.80
C ALA A 80 4.83 10.15 14.70
N ASN A 81 5.12 11.31 14.14
CA ASN A 81 5.68 12.46 14.86
C ASN A 81 4.60 13.53 15.02
N ASN A 82 4.72 14.33 16.04
CA ASN A 82 3.81 15.45 16.32
C ASN A 82 2.33 15.02 16.36
N VAL A 83 2.04 13.82 16.85
CA VAL A 83 0.67 13.34 16.98
C VAL A 83 -0.10 14.25 17.93
N ASP A 84 -1.14 14.88 17.43
CA ASP A 84 -2.13 15.62 18.20
C ASP A 84 -3.53 15.07 17.93
N PHE A 85 -4.47 15.36 18.82
CA PHE A 85 -5.85 14.96 18.65
C PHE A 85 -6.81 16.00 19.22
N THR A 86 -7.95 16.11 18.56
CA THR A 86 -9.06 16.96 18.99
C THR A 86 -10.36 16.17 18.98
N ILE A 87 -11.30 16.52 19.85
CA ILE A 87 -12.61 15.89 19.88
C ILE A 87 -13.65 16.92 19.42
N ASN A 88 -14.40 16.58 18.39
CA ASN A 88 -15.56 17.35 17.97
C ASN A 88 -16.68 17.18 19.02
N ASN A 89 -17.33 18.26 19.37
CA ASN A 89 -18.33 18.36 20.46
C ASN A 89 -17.79 18.09 21.87
N GLY A 90 -16.47 18.29 22.08
CA GLY A 90 -15.72 17.86 23.25
C GLY A 90 -15.81 18.75 24.49
N ASN A 91 -16.81 19.67 24.62
CA ASN A 91 -16.96 20.47 25.83
C ASN A 91 -17.23 19.64 27.12
N SER A 92 -17.52 18.36 26.95
CA SER A 92 -17.78 17.42 28.04
C SER A 92 -16.62 16.50 28.36
N VAL A 93 -15.48 16.61 27.66
CA VAL A 93 -14.30 15.76 27.84
C VAL A 93 -13.11 16.61 28.26
N PHE A 94 -12.50 16.28 29.39
CA PHE A 94 -11.29 16.91 29.89
C PHE A 94 -10.14 15.92 29.88
N PHE A 95 -9.02 16.27 29.21
CA PHE A 95 -7.82 15.44 29.19
C PHE A 95 -6.87 15.84 30.30
N ILE A 96 -6.43 14.85 31.08
CA ILE A 96 -5.52 15.05 32.22
C ILE A 96 -4.10 14.85 31.71
N GLY A 97 -3.27 15.90 31.80
CA GLY A 97 -1.87 15.82 31.42
C GLY A 97 -1.64 15.73 29.90
N LYS A 98 -2.61 16.13 29.06
CA LYS A 98 -2.42 16.18 27.61
C LYS A 98 -1.24 17.10 27.29
N GLN A 99 -0.25 16.54 26.58
CA GLN A 99 0.86 17.30 26.01
C GLN A 99 0.44 17.94 24.69
N LYS A 100 1.24 18.88 24.19
CA LYS A 100 0.98 19.56 22.92
C LYS A 100 1.02 18.58 21.73
N SER A 101 1.93 17.62 21.79
CA SER A 101 2.07 16.58 20.77
C SER A 101 2.82 15.38 21.34
N TYR A 102 2.74 14.25 20.65
CA TYR A 102 3.39 12.98 21.01
C TYR A 102 4.11 12.41 19.80
N ASP A 103 5.20 11.67 20.06
CA ASP A 103 5.85 10.85 19.06
C ASP A 103 5.59 9.38 19.37
N ILE A 104 5.01 8.64 18.43
CA ILE A 104 4.60 7.24 18.61
C ILE A 104 5.32 6.37 17.59
N LEU A 105 6.21 5.52 18.05
CA LEU A 105 6.92 4.55 17.20
C LEU A 105 5.92 3.58 16.54
N ALA A 106 6.33 3.01 15.41
CA ALA A 106 5.58 1.96 14.73
C ALA A 106 5.23 0.81 15.67
N GLY A 107 3.98 0.38 15.67
CA GLY A 107 3.46 -0.69 16.52
C GLY A 107 3.29 -0.35 18.01
N ASN A 108 3.66 0.86 18.45
CA ASN A 108 3.54 1.30 19.83
C ASN A 108 2.26 2.10 20.09
N HIS A 109 2.02 2.42 21.38
CA HIS A 109 0.87 3.19 21.82
C HIS A 109 1.24 4.11 22.97
N ILE A 110 0.34 5.07 23.22
CA ILE A 110 0.33 5.91 24.43
C ILE A 110 -1.06 5.87 25.06
N ASP A 111 -1.12 6.00 26.36
CA ASP A 111 -2.38 6.07 27.12
C ASP A 111 -2.59 7.50 27.62
N ILE A 112 -3.76 8.06 27.30
CA ILE A 112 -4.18 9.40 27.70
C ILE A 112 -5.32 9.29 28.70
N ASN A 113 -5.15 9.89 29.84
CA ASN A 113 -6.19 9.97 30.85
C ASN A 113 -7.20 11.05 30.47
N PHE A 114 -8.48 10.73 30.58
CA PHE A 114 -9.55 11.71 30.38
C PHE A 114 -10.64 11.59 31.47
N GLN A 115 -11.39 12.63 31.63
CA GLN A 115 -12.55 12.68 32.52
C GLN A 115 -13.75 13.25 31.75
N LEU A 116 -14.87 12.59 31.90
CA LEU A 116 -16.16 13.08 31.38
C LEU A 116 -16.75 14.04 32.39
N LEU A 117 -17.13 15.23 31.93
CA LEU A 117 -17.73 16.28 32.75
C LEU A 117 -19.27 16.16 32.81
N SER A 118 -19.86 15.37 31.92
CA SER A 118 -21.31 15.10 31.92
C SER A 118 -21.59 13.70 31.42
N GLU A 119 -22.78 13.17 31.67
CA GLU A 119 -23.23 11.91 31.04
C GLU A 119 -23.26 12.07 29.53
N ILE A 120 -22.57 11.17 28.83
CA ILE A 120 -22.43 11.20 27.39
C ILE A 120 -23.67 10.54 26.78
N THR A 121 -24.47 11.32 26.10
CA THR A 121 -25.60 10.82 25.27
C THR A 121 -25.31 10.85 23.77
N SER A 122 -24.14 11.34 23.34
CA SER A 122 -23.79 11.55 21.93
C SER A 122 -22.51 10.85 21.54
N GLN A 123 -22.42 10.48 20.24
CA GLN A 123 -21.18 9.99 19.65
C GLN A 123 -20.15 11.13 19.55
N TYR A 124 -18.89 10.81 19.80
CA TYR A 124 -17.78 11.74 19.67
C TYR A 124 -16.95 11.34 18.46
N THR A 125 -16.56 12.32 17.68
CA THR A 125 -15.58 12.15 16.62
C THR A 125 -14.24 12.64 17.14
N VAL A 126 -13.22 11.79 17.10
CA VAL A 126 -11.83 12.15 17.40
C VAL A 126 -11.11 12.39 16.09
N ILE A 127 -10.47 13.53 15.96
CA ILE A 127 -9.63 13.89 14.82
C ILE A 127 -8.19 13.80 15.28
N PHE A 128 -7.42 12.92 14.64
CA PHE A 128 -5.98 12.78 14.83
C PHE A 128 -5.24 13.50 13.72
N THR A 129 -4.13 14.16 14.07
CA THR A 129 -3.19 14.76 13.13
C THR A 129 -1.78 14.31 13.47
N TRP A 130 -0.94 14.05 12.47
CA TRP A 130 0.44 13.64 12.66
C TRP A 130 1.29 13.91 11.41
N ASP A 131 2.61 13.81 11.58
CA ASP A 131 3.59 13.77 10.51
C ASP A 131 4.20 12.37 10.44
N ASP A 132 4.51 11.88 9.24
CA ASP A 132 5.27 10.64 9.04
C ASP A 132 6.30 10.78 7.92
N GLU A 133 7.04 9.71 7.62
CA GLU A 133 8.05 9.74 6.55
C GLU A 133 7.44 9.90 5.15
N SER A 134 6.16 9.64 4.97
CA SER A 134 5.47 9.77 3.67
C SER A 134 5.01 11.19 3.41
N SER A 135 4.53 11.91 4.43
CA SER A 135 4.07 13.30 4.32
C SER A 135 3.90 13.98 5.68
N LYS A 136 3.72 15.32 5.63
CA LYS A 136 3.35 16.13 6.79
C LYS A 136 1.85 16.39 6.81
N ASN A 137 1.31 16.66 8.02
CA ASN A 137 -0.10 16.97 8.25
C ASN A 137 -1.07 15.88 7.76
N GLN A 138 -0.76 14.61 8.05
CA GLN A 138 -1.71 13.53 7.91
C GLN A 138 -2.88 13.76 8.88
N TYR A 139 -4.08 13.34 8.50
CA TYR A 139 -5.20 13.38 9.42
C TYR A 139 -6.12 12.17 9.27
N LYS A 140 -6.83 11.82 10.34
CA LYS A 140 -7.83 10.75 10.37
C LYS A 140 -8.95 11.12 11.33
N GLU A 141 -10.17 10.96 10.87
CA GLU A 141 -11.37 11.04 11.72
C GLU A 141 -11.79 9.65 12.14
N GLN A 142 -12.15 9.50 13.42
CA GLN A 142 -12.61 8.24 13.99
C GLN A 142 -13.83 8.50 14.89
N ASN A 143 -14.90 7.74 14.65
CA ASN A 143 -16.16 7.78 15.40
C ASN A 143 -16.23 6.63 16.39
#